data_68f7581283f63ef56ea862d10596f4f1
#
_entry.id   68f7581283f63ef56ea862d10596f4f1
#
_cell.length_a   1.000
_cell.length_b   1.000
_cell.length_c   1.000
_cell.angle_alpha   90.00
_cell.angle_beta   90.00
_cell.angle_gamma   90.00
#
_symmetry.space_group_name_H-M   'P 1'
#
loop_
_entity.id
_entity.type
_entity.pdbx_description
1 polymer ?
#
loop_
_entity_poly.entity_id
_entity_poly.type
_entity_poly.pdbx_seq_one_letter_code
_entity_poly.pdbx_strand_id
1 'polypeptide(L)'
;MRKRMGPFWTRTQQSVNEIFEYAANKGVKLGFENREKFTELPLDDDYESFIAGFPAGSPGGYWHDTGHADIKEKMGLLDHRKHLERMAPHTLGFHLHDVDTSGKDHQPIGDGHIDFNMVSEFWRPDHLLVLELSPRVDPDGVRRSKERIEALIG
;
A
#
# COMPACT_ATOMS: atom_id res chain seq x y z
N MET A 1 -9.96 22.26 4.23
CA MET A 1 -9.25 21.17 4.87
C MET A 1 -7.72 21.32 4.72
N ARG A 2 -7.15 21.40 3.52
CA ARG A 2 -5.68 21.51 3.29
C ARG A 2 -4.97 22.63 4.09
N LYS A 3 -5.54 23.85 4.24
CA LYS A 3 -4.93 24.94 5.04
C LYS A 3 -4.70 24.59 6.52
N ARG A 4 -5.51 23.72 7.12
CA ARG A 4 -5.37 23.29 8.52
C ARG A 4 -4.35 22.18 8.68
N MET A 5 -3.97 21.51 7.62
CA MET A 5 -3.06 20.37 7.63
C MET A 5 -1.57 20.75 7.40
N GLY A 6 -1.29 22.01 7.01
CA GLY A 6 0.06 22.48 6.78
C GLY A 6 1.06 22.20 7.90
N PRO A 7 0.74 22.49 9.18
CA PRO A 7 1.65 22.17 10.28
C PRO A 7 1.92 20.67 10.47
N PHE A 8 0.94 19.81 10.15
CA PHE A 8 1.10 18.36 10.20
C PHE A 8 2.02 17.88 9.07
N TRP A 9 1.83 18.40 7.85
CA TRP A 9 2.72 18.13 6.72
C TRP A 9 4.17 18.47 7.02
N THR A 10 4.43 19.66 7.56
CA THR A 10 5.80 20.08 7.90
C THR A 10 6.43 19.12 8.91
N ARG A 11 5.71 18.72 9.95
CA ARG A 11 6.20 17.76 10.94
C ARG A 11 6.41 16.37 10.35
N THR A 12 5.49 15.90 9.52
CA THR A 12 5.63 14.61 8.82
C THR A 12 6.88 14.61 7.98
N GLN A 13 7.11 15.66 7.18
CA GLN A 13 8.30 15.76 6.33
C GLN A 13 9.60 15.80 7.14
N GLN A 14 9.63 16.51 8.27
CA GLN A 14 10.78 16.53 9.17
C GLN A 14 11.08 15.14 9.73
N SER A 15 10.07 14.47 10.30
CA SER A 15 10.23 13.12 10.85
C SER A 15 10.66 12.10 9.79
N VAL A 16 10.10 12.20 8.59
CA VAL A 16 10.47 11.34 7.45
C VAL A 16 11.94 11.55 7.07
N ASN A 17 12.41 12.80 7.00
CA ASN A 17 13.81 13.08 6.65
C ASN A 17 14.79 12.50 7.69
N GLU A 18 14.47 12.63 8.99
CA GLU A 18 15.29 12.04 10.07
C GLU A 18 15.35 10.50 9.95
N ILE A 19 14.20 9.87 9.67
CA ILE A 19 14.13 8.41 9.49
C ILE A 19 14.91 7.99 8.24
N PHE A 20 14.88 8.75 7.15
CA PHE A 20 15.63 8.46 5.93
C PHE A 20 17.14 8.43 6.15
N GLU A 21 17.69 9.40 6.86
CA GLU A 21 19.12 9.41 7.19
C GLU A 21 19.52 8.14 7.94
N TYR A 22 18.72 7.73 8.90
CA TYR A 22 18.97 6.52 9.66
C TYR A 22 18.86 5.26 8.81
N ALA A 23 17.79 5.15 8.03
CA ALA A 23 17.53 3.99 7.15
C ALA A 23 18.62 3.83 6.07
N ALA A 24 19.03 4.95 5.44
CA ALA A 24 20.11 4.95 4.45
C ALA A 24 21.41 4.42 5.04
N ASN A 25 21.77 4.86 6.25
CA ASN A 25 22.96 4.39 6.97
C ASN A 25 22.92 2.90 7.34
N LYS A 26 21.71 2.30 7.35
CA LYS A 26 21.49 0.88 7.65
C LYS A 26 21.19 0.03 6.41
N GLY A 27 21.10 0.62 5.23
CA GLY A 27 20.72 -0.07 4.01
C GLY A 27 19.28 -0.61 4.02
N VAL A 28 18.38 0.04 4.76
CA VAL A 28 16.96 -0.35 4.89
C VAL A 28 16.10 0.52 3.98
N LYS A 29 15.20 -0.11 3.22
CA LYS A 29 14.18 0.59 2.44
C LYS A 29 12.96 0.93 3.32
N LEU A 30 12.30 2.04 3.04
CA LEU A 30 11.10 2.49 3.74
C LEU A 30 9.92 2.56 2.77
N GLY A 31 8.90 1.74 2.99
CA GLY A 31 7.64 1.79 2.26
C GLY A 31 6.63 2.68 2.97
N PHE A 32 6.03 3.62 2.25
CA PHE A 32 4.95 4.47 2.76
C PHE A 32 3.63 3.93 2.23
N GLU A 33 2.87 3.37 3.14
CA GLU A 33 1.64 2.65 2.84
C GLU A 33 0.45 3.59 2.67
N ASN A 34 -0.42 3.31 1.68
CA ASN A 34 -1.72 3.97 1.54
C ASN A 34 -2.60 3.69 2.75
N ARG A 35 -3.16 4.77 3.31
CA ARG A 35 -3.94 4.71 4.55
C ARG A 35 -5.36 4.21 4.29
N GLU A 36 -5.93 3.48 5.26
CA GLU A 36 -7.33 3.06 5.23
C GLU A 36 -8.27 4.27 5.32
N LYS A 37 -7.98 5.19 6.25
CA LYS A 37 -8.89 6.30 6.54
C LYS A 37 -8.55 7.54 5.70
N PHE A 38 -9.58 8.13 5.10
CA PHE A 38 -9.48 9.37 4.32
C PHE A 38 -9.08 10.61 5.16
N THR A 39 -8.96 10.48 6.48
CA THR A 39 -8.50 11.53 7.40
C THR A 39 -7.02 11.42 7.75
N GLU A 40 -6.34 10.37 7.30
CA GLU A 40 -4.93 10.13 7.55
C GLU A 40 -4.04 10.68 6.43
N LEU A 41 -2.82 11.10 6.77
CA LEU A 41 -1.85 11.60 5.80
C LEU A 41 -0.79 10.54 5.48
N PRO A 42 -0.29 10.50 4.22
CA PRO A 42 -0.71 11.28 3.05
C PRO A 42 -2.12 10.88 2.56
N LEU A 43 -2.84 11.81 1.92
CA LEU A 43 -4.01 11.44 1.15
C LEU A 43 -3.58 10.79 -0.18
N ASP A 44 -4.46 9.99 -0.78
CA ASP A 44 -4.12 9.24 -1.99
C ASP A 44 -3.63 10.14 -3.15
N ASP A 45 -4.19 11.33 -3.29
CA ASP A 45 -3.76 12.33 -4.28
C ASP A 45 -2.45 13.06 -3.93
N ASP A 46 -1.99 12.93 -2.71
CA ASP A 46 -0.78 13.62 -2.24
C ASP A 46 0.48 12.73 -2.31
N TYR A 47 0.35 11.40 -2.55
CA TYR A 47 1.47 10.45 -2.51
C TYR A 47 2.57 10.76 -3.52
N GLU A 48 2.25 11.12 -4.77
CA GLU A 48 3.27 11.46 -5.77
C GLU A 48 4.10 12.66 -5.33
N SER A 49 3.43 13.73 -4.87
CA SER A 49 4.12 14.92 -4.38
C SER A 49 4.88 14.68 -3.08
N PHE A 50 4.37 13.79 -2.23
CA PHE A 50 5.03 13.37 -1.00
C PHE A 50 6.34 12.64 -1.29
N ILE A 51 6.31 11.65 -2.20
CA ILE A 51 7.50 10.89 -2.61
C ILE A 51 8.48 11.76 -3.39
N ALA A 52 7.99 12.64 -4.27
CA ALA A 52 8.84 13.58 -5.00
C ALA A 52 9.58 14.56 -4.05
N GLY A 53 9.05 14.78 -2.85
CA GLY A 53 9.70 15.55 -1.80
C GLY A 53 10.82 14.82 -1.04
N PHE A 54 11.06 13.54 -1.32
CA PHE A 54 12.12 12.79 -0.68
C PHE A 54 13.50 13.21 -1.18
N PRO A 55 14.54 13.18 -0.32
CA PRO A 55 15.90 13.44 -0.75
C PRO A 55 16.31 12.52 -1.90
N ALA A 56 17.06 13.06 -2.86
CA ALA A 56 17.56 12.26 -4.00
C ALA A 56 18.39 11.06 -3.50
N GLY A 57 18.07 9.86 -4.00
CA GLY A 57 18.72 8.62 -3.58
C GLY A 57 18.25 8.11 -2.21
N SER A 58 17.18 8.67 -1.65
CA SER A 58 16.59 8.16 -0.41
C SER A 58 16.07 6.73 -0.59
N PRO A 59 16.08 5.90 0.47
CA PRO A 59 15.60 4.52 0.41
C PRO A 59 14.07 4.39 0.49
N GLY A 60 13.32 5.45 0.19
CA GLY A 60 11.87 5.49 0.36
C GLY A 60 11.09 5.27 -0.92
N GLY A 61 9.91 4.66 -0.80
CA GLY A 61 8.97 4.49 -1.90
C GLY A 61 7.56 4.21 -1.41
N TYR A 62 6.68 3.89 -2.34
CA TYR A 62 5.28 3.58 -2.06
C TYR A 62 5.12 2.11 -1.65
N TRP A 63 4.22 1.87 -0.72
CA TRP A 63 3.77 0.54 -0.35
C TRP A 63 2.26 0.46 -0.53
N HIS A 64 1.80 -0.53 -1.29
CA HIS A 64 0.39 -0.64 -1.63
C HIS A 64 -0.31 -1.69 -0.78
N ASP A 65 -1.29 -1.25 -0.01
CA ASP A 65 -2.24 -2.15 0.66
C ASP A 65 -3.50 -2.28 -0.18
N THR A 66 -3.84 -3.52 -0.54
CA THR A 66 -4.95 -3.84 -1.45
C THR A 66 -6.31 -3.58 -0.83
N GLY A 67 -6.48 -3.91 0.45
CA GLY A 67 -7.74 -3.72 1.16
C GLY A 67 -8.04 -2.25 1.45
N HIS A 68 -7.03 -1.47 1.86
CA HIS A 68 -7.19 -0.03 2.07
C HIS A 68 -7.62 0.68 0.77
N ALA A 69 -7.10 0.26 -0.37
CA ALA A 69 -7.49 0.81 -1.65
C ALA A 69 -8.92 0.41 -2.04
N ASP A 70 -9.28 -0.87 -1.88
CA ASP A 70 -10.61 -1.38 -2.20
C ASP A 70 -11.70 -0.72 -1.34
N ILE A 71 -11.49 -0.60 -0.03
CA ILE A 71 -12.44 0.08 0.87
C ILE A 71 -12.73 1.50 0.40
N LYS A 72 -11.69 2.26 0.01
CA LYS A 72 -11.87 3.62 -0.51
C LYS A 72 -12.51 3.64 -1.89
N GLU A 73 -12.25 2.66 -2.75
CA GLU A 73 -12.93 2.53 -4.04
C GLU A 73 -14.43 2.30 -3.85
N LYS A 74 -14.83 1.40 -2.95
CA LYS A 74 -16.25 1.18 -2.59
C LYS A 74 -16.93 2.43 -2.04
N MET A 75 -16.20 3.31 -1.38
CA MET A 75 -16.70 4.60 -0.91
C MET A 75 -16.74 5.67 -2.03
N GLY A 76 -16.28 5.37 -3.24
CA GLY A 76 -16.17 6.33 -4.34
C GLY A 76 -15.08 7.40 -4.14
N LEU A 77 -14.11 7.15 -3.28
CA LEU A 77 -13.02 8.07 -2.96
C LEU A 77 -11.75 7.82 -3.76
N LEU A 78 -11.62 6.63 -4.36
CA LEU A 78 -10.46 6.16 -5.10
C LEU A 78 -10.92 5.38 -6.33
N ASP A 79 -10.16 5.44 -7.42
CA ASP A 79 -10.18 4.48 -8.51
C ASP A 79 -8.93 3.63 -8.36
N HIS A 80 -9.08 2.38 -7.96
CA HIS A 80 -7.98 1.50 -7.55
C HIS A 80 -6.96 1.31 -8.67
N ARG A 81 -7.43 1.02 -9.91
CA ARG A 81 -6.54 0.86 -11.07
C ARG A 81 -5.76 2.13 -11.37
N LYS A 82 -6.43 3.28 -11.45
CA LYS A 82 -5.75 4.56 -11.74
C LYS A 82 -4.75 4.95 -10.65
N HIS A 83 -5.07 4.61 -9.40
CA HIS A 83 -4.14 4.83 -8.30
C HIS A 83 -2.88 3.97 -8.47
N LEU A 84 -3.02 2.69 -8.79
CA LEU A 84 -1.90 1.79 -9.08
C LEU A 84 -1.08 2.28 -10.29
N GLU A 85 -1.72 2.72 -11.38
CA GLU A 85 -1.04 3.30 -12.54
C GLU A 85 -0.13 4.47 -12.16
N ARG A 86 -0.63 5.39 -11.32
CA ARG A 86 0.15 6.53 -10.85
C ARG A 86 1.31 6.11 -9.93
N MET A 87 1.07 5.14 -9.05
CA MET A 87 2.04 4.74 -8.02
C MET A 87 3.04 3.70 -8.49
N ALA A 88 2.79 3.00 -9.61
CA ALA A 88 3.65 1.94 -10.13
C ALA A 88 5.14 2.30 -10.24
N PRO A 89 5.55 3.51 -10.66
CA PRO A 89 6.97 3.88 -10.72
C PRO A 89 7.65 3.96 -9.35
N HIS A 90 6.89 4.09 -8.28
CA HIS A 90 7.36 4.34 -6.92
C HIS A 90 7.17 3.15 -5.98
N THR A 91 6.48 2.11 -6.44
CA THR A 91 6.10 0.96 -5.60
C THR A 91 7.30 0.10 -5.23
N LEU A 92 7.42 -0.22 -3.95
CA LEU A 92 8.40 -1.15 -3.39
C LEU A 92 7.80 -2.52 -3.09
N GLY A 93 6.50 -2.58 -2.80
CA GLY A 93 5.84 -3.81 -2.43
C GLY A 93 4.36 -3.61 -2.11
N PHE A 94 3.74 -4.70 -1.70
CA PHE A 94 2.31 -4.79 -1.46
C PHE A 94 2.02 -5.54 -0.15
N HIS A 95 1.04 -5.04 0.61
CA HIS A 95 0.26 -5.86 1.52
C HIS A 95 -0.92 -6.44 0.74
N LEU A 96 -1.04 -7.75 0.78
CA LEU A 96 -2.02 -8.51 0.01
C LEU A 96 -2.99 -9.18 0.96
N HIS A 97 -4.22 -8.77 0.92
CA HIS A 97 -5.35 -9.39 1.60
C HIS A 97 -6.64 -9.02 0.87
N ASP A 98 -7.66 -9.82 1.05
CA ASP A 98 -8.96 -9.57 0.45
C ASP A 98 -9.88 -8.80 1.40
N VAL A 99 -10.99 -8.30 0.85
CA VAL A 99 -12.06 -7.63 1.59
C VAL A 99 -13.36 -8.37 1.30
N ASP A 100 -14.04 -8.83 2.35
CA ASP A 100 -15.31 -9.52 2.18
C ASP A 100 -16.48 -8.58 1.84
N THR A 101 -17.62 -9.16 1.52
CA THR A 101 -18.83 -8.40 1.14
C THR A 101 -19.38 -7.51 2.25
N SER A 102 -18.97 -7.70 3.50
CA SER A 102 -19.32 -6.84 4.63
C SER A 102 -18.39 -5.64 4.79
N GLY A 103 -17.30 -5.58 4.00
CA GLY A 103 -16.26 -4.56 4.09
C GLY A 103 -15.17 -4.87 5.11
N LYS A 104 -15.10 -6.12 5.58
CA LYS A 104 -14.04 -6.56 6.50
C LYS A 104 -12.81 -6.96 5.71
N ASP A 105 -11.72 -6.31 6.01
CA ASP A 105 -10.38 -6.52 5.44
C ASP A 105 -9.61 -7.70 6.06
N HIS A 106 -8.36 -7.89 5.62
CA HIS A 106 -7.45 -8.94 6.06
C HIS A 106 -8.02 -10.36 5.91
N GLN A 107 -8.87 -10.56 4.89
CA GLN A 107 -9.42 -11.85 4.54
C GLN A 107 -8.46 -12.64 3.64
N PRO A 108 -8.56 -13.99 3.61
CA PRO A 108 -7.82 -14.81 2.66
C PRO A 108 -8.08 -14.39 1.21
N ILE A 109 -7.04 -14.43 0.38
CA ILE A 109 -7.15 -14.09 -1.04
C ILE A 109 -8.19 -15.01 -1.72
N GLY A 110 -9.21 -14.38 -2.33
CA GLY A 110 -10.32 -15.01 -3.02
C GLY A 110 -11.49 -15.42 -2.13
N ASP A 111 -11.49 -15.04 -0.87
CA ASP A 111 -12.66 -15.11 0.00
C ASP A 111 -13.43 -13.77 -0.01
N GLY A 112 -12.92 -12.76 -0.71
CA GLY A 112 -13.52 -11.45 -0.92
C GLY A 112 -13.80 -11.15 -2.39
N HIS A 113 -13.61 -9.89 -2.78
CA HIS A 113 -14.01 -9.40 -4.10
C HIS A 113 -12.93 -8.56 -4.81
N ILE A 114 -11.72 -8.44 -4.26
CA ILE A 114 -10.63 -7.70 -4.92
C ILE A 114 -10.21 -8.42 -6.19
N ASP A 115 -10.09 -7.68 -7.30
CA ASP A 115 -9.59 -8.23 -8.56
C ASP A 115 -8.04 -8.33 -8.54
N PHE A 116 -7.53 -9.44 -8.02
CA PHE A 116 -6.10 -9.71 -7.98
C PHE A 116 -5.47 -9.93 -9.36
N ASN A 117 -6.25 -10.24 -10.41
CA ASN A 117 -5.72 -10.23 -11.77
C ASN A 117 -5.33 -8.80 -12.16
N MET A 118 -6.21 -7.83 -11.88
CA MET A 118 -5.92 -6.41 -12.11
C MET A 118 -4.72 -5.93 -11.29
N VAL A 119 -4.66 -6.27 -9.99
CA VAL A 119 -3.55 -5.87 -9.12
C VAL A 119 -2.21 -6.45 -9.58
N SER A 120 -2.21 -7.71 -10.03
CA SER A 120 -1.00 -8.41 -10.48
C SER A 120 -0.36 -7.81 -11.74
N GLU A 121 -1.11 -7.07 -12.56
CA GLU A 121 -0.57 -6.34 -13.72
C GLU A 121 0.50 -5.31 -13.33
N PHE A 122 0.51 -4.87 -12.06
CA PHE A 122 1.44 -3.88 -11.51
C PHE A 122 2.61 -4.50 -10.75
N TRP A 123 2.67 -5.83 -10.63
CA TRP A 123 3.77 -6.49 -9.94
C TRP A 123 5.03 -6.54 -10.79
N ARG A 124 6.18 -6.43 -10.14
CA ARG A 124 7.51 -6.56 -10.75
C ARG A 124 8.36 -7.54 -9.92
N PRO A 125 9.39 -8.15 -10.52
CA PRO A 125 10.23 -9.13 -9.83
C PRO A 125 10.97 -8.59 -8.60
N ASP A 126 11.14 -7.27 -8.51
CA ASP A 126 11.80 -6.59 -7.39
C ASP A 126 10.84 -6.13 -6.28
N HIS A 127 9.53 -6.34 -6.46
CA HIS A 127 8.53 -6.03 -5.44
C HIS A 127 8.49 -7.08 -4.34
N LEU A 128 8.24 -6.61 -3.12
CA LEU A 128 7.92 -7.48 -1.99
C LEU A 128 6.41 -7.69 -1.93
N LEU A 129 5.97 -8.94 -2.00
CA LEU A 129 4.57 -9.32 -1.88
C LEU A 129 4.37 -9.98 -0.52
N VAL A 130 3.62 -9.34 0.35
CA VAL A 130 3.41 -9.75 1.75
C VAL A 130 1.93 -10.05 1.97
N LEU A 131 1.60 -11.28 2.35
CA LEU A 131 0.26 -11.62 2.81
C LEU A 131 0.03 -11.03 4.20
N GLU A 132 -0.89 -10.09 4.33
CA GLU A 132 -1.28 -9.47 5.59
C GLU A 132 -2.68 -9.94 6.00
N LEU A 133 -2.75 -11.15 6.52
CA LEU A 133 -4.01 -11.79 6.88
C LEU A 133 -4.34 -11.62 8.36
N SER A 134 -5.63 -11.59 8.68
CA SER A 134 -6.08 -11.57 10.06
C SER A 134 -5.48 -12.75 10.85
N PRO A 135 -5.03 -12.55 12.09
CA PRO A 135 -4.52 -13.65 12.93
C PRO A 135 -5.57 -14.73 13.25
N ARG A 136 -6.82 -14.52 12.85
CA ARG A 136 -7.91 -15.48 12.97
C ARG A 136 -8.07 -16.38 11.75
N VAL A 137 -7.34 -16.11 10.67
CA VAL A 137 -7.33 -16.97 9.48
C VAL A 137 -6.63 -18.27 9.84
N ASP A 138 -7.25 -19.39 9.47
CA ASP A 138 -6.68 -20.70 9.70
C ASP A 138 -5.48 -20.98 8.74
N PRO A 139 -4.65 -21.99 9.05
CA PRO A 139 -3.50 -22.32 8.21
C PRO A 139 -3.86 -22.68 6.76
N ASP A 140 -5.05 -23.21 6.52
CA ASP A 140 -5.51 -23.54 5.17
C ASP A 140 -5.86 -22.30 4.37
N GLY A 141 -6.45 -21.27 5.00
CA GLY A 141 -6.69 -19.96 4.40
C GLY A 141 -5.39 -19.27 4.00
N VAL A 142 -4.37 -19.35 4.86
CA VAL A 142 -3.04 -18.80 4.54
C VAL A 142 -2.43 -19.54 3.33
N ARG A 143 -2.50 -20.87 3.32
CA ARG A 143 -1.97 -21.70 2.21
C ARG A 143 -2.66 -21.39 0.89
N ARG A 144 -4.01 -21.39 0.88
CA ARG A 144 -4.79 -21.05 -0.33
C ARG A 144 -4.46 -19.65 -0.84
N SER A 145 -4.30 -18.67 0.05
CA SER A 145 -3.91 -17.30 -0.33
C SER A 145 -2.56 -17.28 -1.02
N LYS A 146 -1.57 -17.98 -0.45
CA LYS A 146 -0.23 -18.09 -1.03
C LYS A 146 -0.28 -18.74 -2.43
N GLU A 147 -0.95 -19.88 -2.57
CA GLU A 147 -1.08 -20.61 -3.83
C GLU A 147 -1.73 -19.74 -4.94
N ARG A 148 -2.74 -18.94 -4.58
CA ARG A 148 -3.41 -18.02 -5.52
C ARG A 148 -2.48 -16.91 -5.99
N ILE A 149 -1.70 -16.33 -5.10
CA ILE A 149 -0.72 -15.29 -5.45
C ILE A 149 0.41 -15.89 -6.31
N GLU A 150 0.92 -17.06 -5.95
CA GLU A 150 1.96 -17.75 -6.74
C GLU A 150 1.48 -18.08 -8.17
N ALA A 151 0.22 -18.45 -8.32
CA ALA A 151 -0.36 -18.71 -9.66
C ALA A 151 -0.48 -17.44 -10.53
N LEU A 152 -0.51 -16.26 -9.94
CA LEU A 152 -0.53 -14.97 -10.67
C LEU A 152 0.87 -14.47 -11.03
N ILE A 153 1.90 -14.94 -10.33
CA ILE A 153 3.29 -14.57 -10.61
C ILE A 153 3.84 -15.37 -11.81
N GLY A 154 3.36 -16.58 -12.04
CA GLY A 154 3.76 -17.50 -13.12
C GLY A 154 4.89 -18.43 -12.72
#